data_723cbec584fdc96ce5f3c86538a430a9
#
_entry.id   723cbec584fdc96ce5f3c86538a430a9
#
_cell.length_a   1.000
_cell.length_b   1.000
_cell.length_c   1.000
_cell.angle_alpha   90.00
_cell.angle_beta   90.00
_cell.angle_gamma   90.00
#
_symmetry.space_group_name_H-M   'P 1'
#
loop_
_entity.id
_entity.type
_entity.pdbx_description
1 polymer ?
#
loop_
_entity_poly.entity_id
_entity_poly.type
_entity_poly.pdbx_seq_one_letter_code
_entity_poly.pdbx_strand_id
1 'polypeptide(L)'
;AFIQDTVYVDPKVLEYIVRLGRATRDPGGVGRSDLRELLQLGISPRSYQHLLALSRVNAFMHGRTWTLPEDVKEIFCDTARHRIARTVRAQAENVHADAILEELLGAVPIP
;
A
#
# COMPACT_ATOMS: atom_id res chain seq x y z
N ALA A 1 0.04 20.20 7.44
CA ALA A 1 -0.36 21.56 7.48
C ALA A 1 -1.70 21.76 6.78
N PHE A 2 -1.78 22.59 5.71
CA PHE A 2 -3.09 22.92 5.11
C PHE A 2 -3.87 21.68 4.65
N ILE A 3 -3.23 20.79 3.90
CA ILE A 3 -3.92 19.60 3.37
C ILE A 3 -4.33 18.67 4.51
N GLN A 4 -3.48 18.50 5.52
CA GLN A 4 -3.78 17.65 6.65
C GLN A 4 -4.99 18.14 7.45
N ASP A 5 -5.14 19.47 7.55
CA ASP A 5 -6.25 20.05 8.28
C ASP A 5 -7.53 20.09 7.45
N THR A 6 -7.41 20.09 6.12
CA THR A 6 -8.54 20.25 5.20
C THR A 6 -9.15 18.92 4.80
N VAL A 7 -8.34 17.87 4.65
CA VAL A 7 -8.80 16.58 4.14
C VAL A 7 -9.08 15.62 5.29
N TYR A 8 -10.35 15.22 5.41
CA TYR A 8 -10.79 14.27 6.43
C TYR A 8 -10.33 12.85 6.08
N VAL A 9 -9.95 12.08 7.09
CA VAL A 9 -9.56 10.67 6.94
C VAL A 9 -10.57 9.80 7.66
N ASP A 10 -11.29 8.97 6.89
CA ASP A 10 -12.20 7.99 7.45
C ASP A 10 -11.38 6.87 8.11
N PRO A 11 -11.80 6.38 9.29
CA PRO A 11 -11.12 5.24 9.94
C PRO A 11 -10.96 4.01 9.04
N LYS A 12 -11.86 3.80 8.09
CA LYS A 12 -11.76 2.69 7.14
C LYS A 12 -10.56 2.84 6.22
N VAL A 13 -10.17 4.07 5.89
CA VAL A 13 -8.98 4.33 5.07
C VAL A 13 -7.73 3.95 5.85
N LEU A 14 -7.68 4.31 7.14
CA LEU A 14 -6.57 3.91 8.01
C LEU A 14 -6.47 2.38 8.11
N GLU A 15 -7.62 1.73 8.29
CA GLU A 15 -7.67 0.27 8.34
C GLU A 15 -7.15 -0.35 7.05
N TYR A 16 -7.51 0.22 5.91
CA TYR A 16 -7.05 -0.27 4.61
C TYR A 16 -5.53 -0.15 4.47
N ILE A 17 -4.97 0.99 4.89
CA ILE A 17 -3.51 1.19 4.87
C ILE A 17 -2.81 0.13 5.73
N VAL A 18 -3.33 -0.14 6.93
CA VAL A 18 -2.75 -1.15 7.82
C VAL A 18 -2.86 -2.55 7.20
N ARG A 19 -3.98 -2.87 6.60
CA ARG A 19 -4.17 -4.16 5.93
C ARG A 19 -3.20 -4.36 4.77
N LEU A 20 -3.01 -3.33 3.96
CA LEU A 20 -2.04 -3.37 2.86
C LEU A 20 -0.62 -3.56 3.41
N GLY A 21 -0.27 -2.81 4.44
CA GLY A 21 1.05 -2.93 5.07
C GLY A 21 1.31 -4.33 5.60
N ARG A 22 0.33 -4.91 6.28
CA ARG A 22 0.44 -6.28 6.79
C ARG A 22 0.55 -7.29 5.66
N ALA A 23 -0.18 -7.08 4.56
CA ALA A 23 -0.12 -7.97 3.41
C ALA A 23 1.27 -8.01 2.79
N THR A 24 1.99 -6.89 2.78
CA THR A 24 3.37 -6.87 2.27
C THR A 24 4.32 -7.65 3.18
N ARG A 25 4.03 -7.72 4.47
CA ARG A 25 4.86 -8.44 5.45
C ARG A 25 4.44 -9.90 5.61
N ASP A 26 3.16 -10.18 5.40
CA ASP A 26 2.62 -11.54 5.50
C ASP A 26 1.57 -11.77 4.41
N PRO A 27 2.01 -12.04 3.17
CA PRO A 27 1.08 -12.32 2.07
C PRO A 27 0.17 -13.51 2.35
N GLY A 28 0.59 -14.45 3.17
CA GLY A 28 -0.23 -15.61 3.54
C GLY A 28 -1.49 -15.21 4.29
N GLY A 29 -1.47 -14.09 5.00
CA GLY A 29 -2.62 -13.57 5.74
C GLY A 29 -3.79 -13.15 4.85
N VAL A 30 -3.53 -12.91 3.56
CA VAL A 30 -4.57 -12.58 2.57
C VAL A 30 -4.71 -13.68 1.52
N GLY A 31 -4.27 -14.89 1.84
CA GLY A 31 -4.42 -16.04 0.95
C GLY A 31 -3.42 -16.08 -0.21
N ARG A 32 -2.34 -15.30 -0.12
CA ARG A 32 -1.34 -15.23 -1.19
C ARG A 32 0.02 -15.70 -0.68
N SER A 33 0.05 -16.90 -0.13
CA SER A 33 1.31 -17.53 0.34
C SER A 33 2.34 -17.67 -0.77
N ASP A 34 1.89 -17.75 -2.02
CA ASP A 34 2.76 -17.82 -3.19
C ASP A 34 3.65 -16.58 -3.32
N LEU A 35 3.16 -15.41 -2.88
CA LEU A 35 3.93 -14.16 -2.94
C LEU A 35 5.01 -14.08 -1.87
N ARG A 36 4.93 -14.91 -0.84
CA ARG A 36 5.95 -14.94 0.22
C ARG A 36 7.33 -15.29 -0.32
N GLU A 37 7.38 -16.12 -1.34
CA GLU A 37 8.64 -16.51 -1.97
C GLU A 37 9.25 -15.41 -2.82
N LEU A 38 8.50 -14.34 -3.09
CA LEU A 38 8.94 -13.22 -3.91
C LEU A 38 9.29 -11.99 -3.09
N LEU A 39 8.80 -11.91 -1.84
CA LEU A 39 9.04 -10.78 -0.95
C LEU A 39 9.94 -11.17 0.21
N GLN A 40 11.08 -10.53 0.31
CA GLN A 40 12.01 -10.71 1.43
C GLN A 40 11.65 -9.78 2.58
N LEU A 41 11.25 -8.54 2.25
CA LEU A 41 10.88 -7.52 3.22
C LEU A 41 9.67 -6.75 2.74
N GLY A 42 8.66 -6.63 3.60
CA GLY A 42 7.51 -5.78 3.37
C GLY A 42 7.74 -4.37 3.88
N ILE A 43 6.75 -3.51 3.74
CA ILE A 43 6.85 -2.14 4.25
C ILE A 43 6.76 -2.13 5.77
N SER A 44 7.48 -1.20 6.39
CA SER A 44 7.46 -1.03 7.83
C SER A 44 6.23 -0.21 8.24
N PRO A 45 5.74 -0.38 9.50
CA PRO A 45 4.65 0.47 10.00
C PRO A 45 4.93 1.96 9.94
N ARG A 46 6.20 2.37 9.92
CA ARG A 46 6.56 3.78 9.75
C ARG A 46 6.06 4.35 8.43
N SER A 47 5.92 3.49 7.41
CA SER A 47 5.45 3.91 6.09
C SER A 47 3.95 4.22 6.08
N TYR A 48 3.20 3.82 7.10
CA TYR A 48 1.75 4.03 7.15
C TYR A 48 1.41 5.52 7.17
N GLN A 49 2.15 6.31 7.94
CA GLN A 49 1.91 7.76 7.99
C GLN A 49 2.22 8.42 6.64
N HIS A 50 3.26 7.93 5.98
CA HIS A 50 3.61 8.42 4.65
C HIS A 50 2.52 8.10 3.63
N LEU A 51 2.01 6.87 3.66
CA LEU A 51 0.88 6.47 2.82
C LEU A 51 -0.36 7.32 3.09
N LEU A 52 -0.64 7.59 4.36
CA LEU A 52 -1.76 8.42 4.75
C LEU A 52 -1.61 9.84 4.21
N ALA A 53 -0.44 10.44 4.38
CA ALA A 53 -0.18 11.79 3.91
C ALA A 53 -0.35 11.90 2.40
N LEU A 54 0.19 10.94 1.65
CA LEU A 54 0.06 10.91 0.18
C LEU A 54 -1.36 10.66 -0.27
N SER A 55 -2.11 9.85 0.47
CA SER A 55 -3.53 9.61 0.17
C SER A 55 -4.36 10.87 0.34
N ARG A 56 -4.06 11.69 1.36
CA ARG A 56 -4.70 12.99 1.55
C ARG A 56 -4.38 13.93 0.39
N VAL A 57 -3.12 13.98 -0.03
CA VAL A 57 -2.70 14.79 -1.16
C VAL A 57 -3.44 14.35 -2.43
N ASN A 58 -3.54 13.04 -2.65
CA ASN A 58 -4.24 12.50 -3.81
C ASN A 58 -5.71 12.91 -3.81
N ALA A 59 -6.39 12.80 -2.66
CA ALA A 59 -7.78 13.24 -2.54
C ALA A 59 -7.92 14.74 -2.83
N PHE A 60 -7.04 15.55 -2.29
CA PHE A 60 -7.05 16.99 -2.50
C PHE A 60 -6.86 17.34 -3.99
N MET A 61 -5.94 16.64 -4.65
CA MET A 61 -5.69 16.85 -6.08
C MET A 61 -6.89 16.48 -6.95
N HIS A 62 -7.78 15.62 -6.45
CA HIS A 62 -9.03 15.26 -7.11
C HIS A 62 -10.21 16.13 -6.67
N GLY A 63 -9.94 17.21 -5.96
CA GLY A 63 -10.97 18.17 -5.52
C GLY A 63 -11.82 17.68 -4.36
N ARG A 64 -11.39 16.68 -3.61
CA ARG A 64 -12.14 16.17 -2.47
C ARG A 64 -11.55 16.66 -1.15
N THR A 65 -12.41 16.78 -0.14
CA THR A 65 -12.00 17.11 1.24
C THR A 65 -12.06 15.90 2.16
N TRP A 66 -12.17 14.71 1.59
CA TRP A 66 -12.11 13.43 2.31
C TRP A 66 -11.34 12.43 1.50
N THR A 67 -10.68 11.47 2.19
CA THR A 67 -9.95 10.40 1.54
C THR A 67 -10.87 9.21 1.26
N LEU A 68 -10.55 8.50 0.17
CA LEU A 68 -11.20 7.24 -0.19
C LEU A 68 -10.13 6.13 -0.23
N PRO A 69 -10.53 4.86 -0.08
CA PRO A 69 -9.59 3.76 -0.27
C PRO A 69 -8.90 3.80 -1.64
N GLU A 70 -9.59 4.29 -2.66
CA GLU A 70 -9.03 4.47 -4.00
C GLU A 70 -7.83 5.40 -4.01
N ASP A 71 -7.81 6.41 -3.13
CA ASP A 71 -6.65 7.29 -3.01
C ASP A 71 -5.41 6.52 -2.57
N VAL A 72 -5.60 5.57 -1.64
CA VAL A 72 -4.52 4.69 -1.19
C VAL A 72 -4.04 3.81 -2.34
N LYS A 73 -4.98 3.22 -3.08
CA LYS A 73 -4.63 2.35 -4.21
C LYS A 73 -3.80 3.07 -5.25
N GLU A 74 -4.17 4.30 -5.58
CA GLU A 74 -3.48 5.07 -6.61
C GLU A 74 -2.03 5.38 -6.26
N ILE A 75 -1.72 5.61 -4.98
CA ILE A 75 -0.36 5.98 -4.56
C ILE A 75 0.44 4.81 -3.98
N PHE A 76 -0.19 3.66 -3.79
CA PHE A 76 0.43 2.57 -3.05
C PHE A 76 1.67 2.02 -3.75
N CYS A 77 1.58 1.67 -5.03
CA CYS A 77 2.70 1.07 -5.75
C CYS A 77 3.89 2.04 -5.84
N ASP A 78 3.63 3.31 -6.12
CA ASP A 78 4.69 4.30 -6.20
C ASP A 78 5.42 4.49 -4.87
N THR A 79 4.68 4.41 -3.77
CA THR A 79 5.24 4.57 -2.43
C THR A 79 5.96 3.30 -1.96
N ALA A 80 5.31 2.16 -2.11
CA ALA A 80 5.80 0.90 -1.57
C ALA A 80 6.95 0.31 -2.40
N ARG A 81 7.03 0.63 -3.69
CA ARG A 81 8.05 0.11 -4.59
C ARG A 81 9.46 0.24 -4.02
N HIS A 82 9.75 1.35 -3.38
CA HIS A 82 11.07 1.64 -2.84
C HIS A 82 11.23 1.24 -1.36
N ARG A 83 10.21 0.57 -0.79
CA ARG A 83 10.18 0.22 0.63
C ARG A 83 10.06 -1.27 0.88
N ILE A 84 9.94 -2.06 -0.20
CA ILE A 84 9.96 -3.52 -0.11
C ILE A 84 11.27 -4.04 -0.68
N ALA A 85 11.64 -5.26 -0.27
CA ALA A 85 12.78 -5.95 -0.84
C ALA A 85 12.30 -7.24 -1.47
N ARG A 86 12.66 -7.47 -2.74
CA ARG A 86 12.36 -8.71 -3.45
C ARG A 86 13.39 -9.77 -3.09
N THR A 87 12.96 -11.03 -3.12
CA THR A 87 13.90 -12.14 -2.94
C THR A 87 14.82 -12.28 -4.16
N VAL A 88 15.91 -13.00 -3.99
CA VAL A 88 16.81 -13.33 -5.09
C VAL A 88 16.04 -14.08 -6.19
N ARG A 89 15.13 -14.97 -5.79
CA ARG A 89 14.28 -15.69 -6.74
C ARG A 89 13.44 -14.74 -7.60
N ALA A 90 12.79 -13.75 -6.96
CA ALA A 90 11.99 -12.77 -7.70
C ALA A 90 12.84 -11.99 -8.68
N GLN A 91 14.05 -11.60 -8.29
CA GLN A 91 14.97 -10.88 -9.17
C GLN A 91 15.43 -11.77 -10.34
N ALA A 92 15.73 -13.02 -10.05
CA ALA A 92 16.17 -13.97 -11.08
C ALA A 92 15.07 -14.27 -12.11
N GLU A 93 13.80 -14.29 -11.66
CA GLU A 93 12.65 -14.54 -12.52
C GLU A 93 12.08 -13.27 -13.14
N ASN A 94 12.74 -12.13 -12.95
CA ASN A 94 12.30 -10.82 -13.45
C ASN A 94 10.91 -10.41 -12.98
N VAL A 95 10.54 -10.78 -11.77
CA VAL A 95 9.27 -10.34 -11.17
C VAL A 95 9.49 -8.95 -10.57
N HIS A 96 8.88 -7.94 -11.17
CA HIS A 96 9.02 -6.57 -10.73
C HIS A 96 8.23 -6.30 -9.45
N ALA A 97 8.71 -5.33 -8.66
CA ALA A 97 8.04 -4.94 -7.41
C ALA A 97 6.58 -4.55 -7.66
N ASP A 98 6.30 -3.80 -8.73
CA ASP A 98 4.94 -3.37 -9.04
C ASP A 98 4.01 -4.56 -9.28
N ALA A 99 4.48 -5.61 -9.94
CA ALA A 99 3.67 -6.80 -10.19
C ALA A 99 3.26 -7.46 -8.87
N ILE A 100 4.18 -7.55 -7.92
CA ILE A 100 3.89 -8.11 -6.59
C ILE A 100 2.89 -7.23 -5.85
N LEU A 101 3.11 -5.91 -5.88
CA LEU A 101 2.25 -4.97 -5.16
C LEU A 101 0.84 -4.93 -5.75
N GLU A 102 0.69 -5.01 -7.06
CA GLU A 102 -0.62 -5.06 -7.70
C GLU A 102 -1.39 -6.32 -7.33
N GLU A 103 -0.68 -7.46 -7.25
CA GLU A 103 -1.31 -8.70 -6.79
C GLU A 103 -1.80 -8.59 -5.35
N LEU A 104 -1.03 -7.93 -4.49
CA LEU A 104 -1.46 -7.70 -3.11
C LEU A 104 -2.65 -6.75 -3.04
N LEU A 105 -2.67 -5.70 -3.87
CA LEU A 105 -3.82 -4.80 -3.94
C LEU A 105 -5.09 -5.55 -4.32
N GLY A 106 -4.97 -6.50 -5.24
CA GLY A 106 -6.11 -7.32 -5.64
C GLY A 106 -6.58 -8.29 -4.56
N ALA A 107 -5.68 -8.68 -3.65
CA ALA A 107 -5.98 -9.65 -2.59
C ALA A 107 -6.55 -9.01 -1.33
N VAL A 108 -6.27 -7.73 -1.07
CA VAL A 108 -6.74 -7.02 0.12
C VAL A 108 -8.09 -6.37 -0.18
N PRO A 109 -9.18 -6.79 0.49
CA PRO A 109 -10.48 -6.20 0.23
C PRO A 109 -10.56 -4.76 0.74
N ILE A 110 -11.30 -3.94 0.02
CA ILE A 110 -11.62 -2.58 0.44
C ILE A 110 -12.63 -2.66 1.58
N PRO A 111 -12.40 -1.97 2.69
CA PRO A 111 -13.33 -1.98 3.83
C PRO A 111 -14.69 -1.37 3.52
#